data_799bd62c0e47e4cdecccd07aedb33155
#
_entry.id   799bd62c0e47e4cdecccd07aedb33155
#
_cell.length_a   1.000
_cell.length_b   1.000
_cell.length_c   1.000
_cell.angle_alpha   90.00
_cell.angle_beta   90.00
_cell.angle_gamma   90.00
#
_symmetry.space_group_name_H-M   'P 1'
#
loop_
_entity.id
_entity.type
_entity.pdbx_description
1 polymer ?
#
loop_
_entity_poly.entity_id
_entity_poly.type
_entity_poly.pdbx_seq_one_letter_code
_entity_poly.pdbx_strand_id
1 'polypeptide(L)'
;MLNHVIVPASDGSLHSGQSTYGDMCMHLGIISSISVQQSFPPEYSLLPGTAIGYPFLCDSVSSTFYTLGAGLRFSALLPAMYAYLLVVAGAYLLFEVWLGRGGAATLALYLFFVGGGFGFAYFFDLSEAGGGGISQILSGFYTTPTNYTDKGIYWVNPIADMLVPQRATLFGWALLFPCLHLLYRAAILDERRLFLPLGVLAGSLPLVHTHSFLALGVISLVLLIANCLSLRGGLRLFLCYGLIAAALAAPQLLCFTFKQAASGSFLRLHWNWVNDKDSWLWFYVKNMGLIFLLMPPALACARRESRLFFAGGALLWLICELVVFQPNLYDNNKLIFVSYALMCGLTAEFMAKVWTALREGALRRAAPVLAAFTLTACFLSGGLTLAREYVSGDHLGLGGWVESGYQVVSAQQRRLAEYVSENTEPDAVFATATNHNNAIAMLTGRSIVCGAGTFLYYHGLDYQPREAALKLVYEQPAEWLDFYAQEYGIDYLLVSSHERGSWAVDEEYFAAELDCVYSDGDLALYSLK
;
A
#
# COMPACT_ATOMS: atom_id res chain seq x y z
N MET A 1 8.74 7.44 7.14
CA MET A 1 8.77 7.82 5.70
C MET A 1 10.14 8.28 5.23
N LEU A 2 10.77 9.27 5.87
CA LEU A 2 12.05 9.82 5.38
C LEU A 2 13.13 8.76 5.17
N ASN A 3 13.23 7.77 6.03
CA ASN A 3 14.24 6.70 5.95
C ASN A 3 13.75 5.43 5.25
N HIS A 4 12.65 5.50 4.49
CA HIS A 4 12.08 4.34 3.79
C HIS A 4 12.10 4.49 2.27
N VAL A 5 12.35 5.68 1.72
CA VAL A 5 12.27 5.92 0.27
C VAL A 5 13.62 6.41 -0.25
N ILE A 6 14.26 5.59 -1.09
CA ILE A 6 15.56 5.85 -1.75
C ILE A 6 16.54 6.68 -0.89
N VAL A 7 16.89 6.13 0.27
CA VAL A 7 17.84 6.75 1.21
C VAL A 7 19.25 6.59 0.66
N PRO A 8 19.98 7.69 0.39
CA PRO A 8 21.35 7.58 -0.09
C PRO A 8 22.27 7.12 1.04
N ALA A 9 23.11 6.13 0.77
CA ALA A 9 24.18 5.67 1.63
C ALA A 9 25.51 6.37 1.28
N SER A 10 26.51 6.23 2.16
CA SER A 10 27.82 6.87 2.01
C SER A 10 28.63 6.39 0.79
N ASP A 11 28.37 5.17 0.34
CA ASP A 11 28.97 4.59 -0.87
C ASP A 11 28.28 5.02 -2.17
N GLY A 12 27.19 5.79 -2.08
CA GLY A 12 26.39 6.25 -3.19
C GLY A 12 25.23 5.33 -3.57
N SER A 13 25.08 4.17 -2.93
CA SER A 13 23.93 3.28 -3.13
C SER A 13 22.63 3.87 -2.56
N LEU A 14 21.48 3.35 -3.00
CA LEU A 14 20.16 3.75 -2.52
C LEU A 14 19.52 2.58 -1.77
N HIS A 15 18.98 2.89 -0.59
CA HIS A 15 18.35 1.92 0.30
C HIS A 15 16.88 2.27 0.57
N SER A 16 16.10 1.28 0.94
CA SER A 16 14.73 1.46 1.42
C SER A 16 14.56 0.86 2.82
N GLY A 17 13.58 1.39 3.57
CA GLY A 17 13.14 0.74 4.79
C GLY A 17 12.26 -0.46 4.47
N GLN A 18 12.29 -1.45 5.34
CA GLN A 18 11.44 -2.65 5.41
C GLN A 18 10.64 -2.98 4.13
N SER A 19 9.31 -3.07 4.23
CA SER A 19 8.42 -3.45 3.11
C SER A 19 8.30 -2.40 1.99
N THR A 20 8.89 -1.21 2.15
CA THR A 20 8.79 -0.13 1.16
C THR A 20 9.44 -0.50 -0.18
N TYR A 21 10.44 -1.39 -0.20
CA TYR A 21 11.06 -1.84 -1.45
C TYR A 21 10.05 -2.52 -2.40
N GLY A 22 8.96 -3.09 -1.84
CA GLY A 22 8.03 -3.92 -2.59
C GLY A 22 7.34 -3.21 -3.77
N ASP A 23 6.91 -1.96 -3.60
CA ASP A 23 6.21 -1.19 -4.64
C ASP A 23 7.04 -0.01 -5.17
N MET A 24 8.24 0.19 -4.64
CA MET A 24 9.04 1.41 -4.89
C MET A 24 9.41 1.60 -6.35
N CYS A 25 9.90 0.54 -7.01
CA CYS A 25 10.30 0.62 -8.42
C CYS A 25 9.15 1.07 -9.31
N MET A 26 7.98 0.48 -9.12
CA MET A 26 6.78 0.82 -9.88
C MET A 26 6.37 2.29 -9.67
N HIS A 27 6.24 2.73 -8.42
CA HIS A 27 5.81 4.10 -8.14
C HIS A 27 6.80 5.15 -8.62
N LEU A 28 8.11 4.96 -8.37
CA LEU A 28 9.13 5.89 -8.85
C LEU A 28 9.22 5.88 -10.37
N GLY A 29 9.06 4.72 -11.01
CA GLY A 29 9.00 4.59 -12.46
C GLY A 29 7.81 5.36 -13.05
N ILE A 30 6.62 5.27 -12.45
CA ILE A 30 5.45 6.05 -12.90
C ILE A 30 5.68 7.56 -12.71
N ILE A 31 6.20 7.98 -11.53
CA ILE A 31 6.49 9.39 -11.26
C ILE A 31 7.46 9.96 -12.28
N SER A 32 8.57 9.26 -12.54
CA SER A 32 9.62 9.72 -13.44
C SER A 32 9.19 9.65 -14.91
N SER A 33 8.50 8.59 -15.35
CA SER A 33 8.06 8.44 -16.74
C SER A 33 7.03 9.48 -17.16
N ILE A 34 6.03 9.79 -16.32
CA ILE A 34 5.07 10.87 -16.59
C ILE A 34 5.79 12.20 -16.86
N SER A 35 6.81 12.51 -16.02
CA SER A 35 7.56 13.75 -16.12
C SER A 35 8.49 13.80 -17.34
N VAL A 36 9.22 12.71 -17.59
CA VAL A 36 10.27 12.65 -18.63
C VAL A 36 9.67 12.45 -20.01
N GLN A 37 8.74 11.51 -20.16
CA GLN A 37 8.09 11.20 -21.44
C GLN A 37 6.97 12.19 -21.79
N GLN A 38 6.50 12.98 -20.81
CA GLN A 38 5.42 13.98 -20.98
C GLN A 38 4.15 13.39 -21.63
N SER A 39 3.89 12.11 -21.40
CA SER A 39 2.70 11.41 -21.91
C SER A 39 1.60 11.35 -20.83
N PHE A 40 0.35 11.65 -21.23
CA PHE A 40 -0.82 11.51 -20.36
C PHE A 40 -2.06 11.15 -21.21
N PRO A 41 -2.80 10.08 -20.91
CA PRO A 41 -2.56 9.13 -19.81
C PRO A 41 -1.19 8.43 -19.94
N PRO A 42 -0.53 8.13 -18.82
CA PRO A 42 0.80 7.54 -18.86
C PRO A 42 0.77 6.12 -19.42
N GLU A 43 1.79 5.79 -20.19
CA GLU A 43 2.11 4.40 -20.52
C GLU A 43 2.83 3.71 -19.36
N TYR A 44 2.77 2.38 -19.35
CA TYR A 44 3.43 1.62 -18.30
C TYR A 44 4.89 1.39 -18.65
N SER A 45 5.80 2.17 -18.08
CA SER A 45 7.25 2.09 -18.37
C SER A 45 7.87 0.72 -18.09
N LEU A 46 7.20 -0.13 -17.31
CA LEU A 46 7.57 -1.53 -17.07
C LEU A 46 7.04 -2.50 -18.13
N LEU A 47 6.20 -2.06 -19.05
CA LEU A 47 5.65 -2.83 -20.17
C LEU A 47 5.16 -1.86 -21.26
N PRO A 48 6.05 -1.23 -22.06
CA PRO A 48 5.73 -0.19 -23.04
C PRO A 48 4.64 -0.63 -24.01
N GLY A 49 3.84 0.35 -24.49
CA GLY A 49 2.67 0.08 -25.33
C GLY A 49 1.46 -0.47 -24.59
N THR A 50 1.54 -0.55 -23.25
CA THR A 50 0.44 -1.00 -22.39
C THR A 50 -0.05 0.17 -21.52
N ALA A 51 -1.37 0.41 -21.52
CA ALA A 51 -1.96 1.42 -20.64
C ALA A 51 -1.87 0.99 -19.18
N ILE A 52 -1.58 1.92 -18.28
CA ILE A 52 -1.55 1.64 -16.85
C ILE A 52 -2.98 1.35 -16.36
N GLY A 53 -3.21 0.12 -15.88
CA GLY A 53 -4.44 -0.27 -15.20
C GLY A 53 -4.44 0.04 -13.69
N TYR A 54 -3.29 0.36 -13.12
CA TYR A 54 -3.10 0.66 -11.71
C TYR A 54 -3.54 2.09 -11.35
N PRO A 55 -4.05 2.36 -10.13
CA PRO A 55 -4.36 3.71 -9.68
C PRO A 55 -3.12 4.60 -9.57
N PHE A 56 -2.90 5.47 -10.53
CA PHE A 56 -1.67 6.26 -10.69
C PHE A 56 -1.79 7.75 -10.32
N LEU A 57 -2.97 8.24 -9.92
CA LEU A 57 -3.13 9.67 -9.60
C LEU A 57 -2.25 10.15 -8.45
N CYS A 58 -1.95 9.29 -7.47
CA CYS A 58 -0.99 9.62 -6.41
C CYS A 58 0.42 9.91 -6.96
N ASP A 59 0.82 9.19 -8.02
CA ASP A 59 2.12 9.36 -8.66
C ASP A 59 2.12 10.56 -9.60
N SER A 60 1.00 10.86 -10.27
CA SER A 60 0.83 12.08 -11.07
C SER A 60 0.98 13.36 -10.22
N VAL A 61 0.48 13.36 -8.98
CA VAL A 61 0.73 14.48 -8.06
C VAL A 61 2.22 14.65 -7.78
N SER A 62 2.95 13.55 -7.57
CA SER A 62 4.39 13.58 -7.36
C SER A 62 5.16 13.97 -8.63
N SER A 63 4.73 13.50 -9.81
CA SER A 63 5.37 13.85 -11.08
C SER A 63 5.31 15.35 -11.36
N THR A 64 4.27 16.06 -10.88
CA THR A 64 4.18 17.52 -10.99
C THR A 64 5.37 18.23 -10.32
N PHE A 65 5.76 17.78 -9.12
CA PHE A 65 6.94 18.34 -8.43
C PHE A 65 8.24 18.00 -9.16
N TYR A 66 8.35 16.78 -9.69
CA TYR A 66 9.51 16.34 -10.45
C TYR A 66 9.66 17.12 -11.77
N THR A 67 8.57 17.36 -12.49
CA THR A 67 8.53 18.21 -13.70
C THR A 67 8.93 19.66 -13.41
N LEU A 68 8.62 20.17 -12.22
CA LEU A 68 9.04 21.51 -11.78
C LEU A 68 10.51 21.56 -11.32
N GLY A 69 11.29 20.49 -11.47
CA GLY A 69 12.73 20.45 -11.17
C GLY A 69 13.07 20.01 -9.74
N ALA A 70 12.11 19.55 -8.96
CA ALA A 70 12.43 18.96 -7.66
C ALA A 70 13.08 17.58 -7.83
N GLY A 71 13.97 17.19 -6.93
CA GLY A 71 14.57 15.85 -6.96
C GLY A 71 13.52 14.74 -6.77
N LEU A 72 13.73 13.57 -7.39
CA LEU A 72 12.77 12.44 -7.40
C LEU A 72 12.34 12.02 -5.98
N ARG A 73 13.31 11.89 -5.05
CA ARG A 73 13.03 11.57 -3.65
C ARG A 73 12.12 12.59 -2.98
N PHE A 74 12.38 13.89 -3.16
CA PHE A 74 11.55 14.96 -2.61
C PHE A 74 10.13 14.92 -3.21
N SER A 75 10.04 14.75 -4.52
CA SER A 75 8.77 14.65 -5.26
C SER A 75 7.92 13.48 -4.80
N ALA A 76 8.54 12.35 -4.45
CA ALA A 76 7.84 11.21 -3.89
C ALA A 76 7.42 11.43 -2.42
N LEU A 77 8.30 12.03 -1.59
CA LEU A 77 8.09 12.15 -0.15
C LEU A 77 7.13 13.27 0.26
N LEU A 78 7.27 14.46 -0.31
CA LEU A 78 6.48 15.62 0.14
C LEU A 78 4.97 15.40 0.03
N PRO A 79 4.41 14.97 -1.12
CA PRO A 79 2.99 14.66 -1.22
C PRO A 79 2.57 13.49 -0.32
N ALA A 80 3.42 12.47 -0.15
CA ALA A 80 3.13 11.34 0.74
C ALA A 80 3.06 11.77 2.21
N MET A 81 3.97 12.63 2.68
CA MET A 81 3.91 13.17 4.04
C MET A 81 2.65 14.00 4.27
N TYR A 82 2.25 14.80 3.28
CA TYR A 82 1.02 15.57 3.36
C TYR A 82 -0.22 14.66 3.39
N ALA A 83 -0.26 13.64 2.52
CA ALA A 83 -1.33 12.65 2.53
C ALA A 83 -1.41 11.90 3.88
N TYR A 84 -0.27 11.56 4.49
CA TYR A 84 -0.23 10.95 5.82
C TYR A 84 -0.88 11.84 6.90
N LEU A 85 -0.58 13.14 6.89
CA LEU A 85 -1.23 14.09 7.81
C LEU A 85 -2.75 14.15 7.58
N LEU A 86 -3.20 14.11 6.32
CA LEU A 86 -4.63 14.07 5.98
C LEU A 86 -5.30 12.77 6.45
N VAL A 87 -4.61 11.61 6.37
CA VAL A 87 -5.12 10.34 6.91
C VAL A 87 -5.35 10.45 8.41
N VAL A 88 -4.36 10.92 9.16
CA VAL A 88 -4.46 11.03 10.62
C VAL A 88 -5.54 12.03 11.02
N ALA A 89 -5.56 13.21 10.39
CA ALA A 89 -6.55 14.24 10.66
C ALA A 89 -7.97 13.77 10.27
N GLY A 90 -8.13 13.15 9.09
CA GLY A 90 -9.42 12.64 8.62
C GLY A 90 -9.96 11.52 9.51
N ALA A 91 -9.10 10.58 9.94
CA ALA A 91 -9.48 9.53 10.87
C ALA A 91 -9.90 10.11 12.24
N TYR A 92 -9.14 11.09 12.77
CA TYR A 92 -9.49 11.74 14.01
C TYR A 92 -10.84 12.45 13.92
N LEU A 93 -11.08 13.25 12.87
CA LEU A 93 -12.35 13.95 12.65
C LEU A 93 -13.53 12.98 12.49
N LEU A 94 -13.32 11.85 11.81
CA LEU A 94 -14.32 10.78 11.74
C LEU A 94 -14.67 10.25 13.13
N PHE A 95 -13.67 9.88 13.93
CA PHE A 95 -13.89 9.35 15.27
C PHE A 95 -14.47 10.39 16.21
N GLU A 96 -14.07 11.66 16.10
CA GLU A 96 -14.61 12.75 16.93
C GLU A 96 -16.11 12.97 16.66
N VAL A 97 -16.51 13.09 15.39
CA VAL A 97 -17.92 13.28 15.05
C VAL A 97 -18.78 12.07 15.42
N TRP A 98 -18.22 10.87 15.28
CA TRP A 98 -18.91 9.63 15.61
C TRP A 98 -19.06 9.43 17.12
N LEU A 99 -17.98 9.59 17.88
CA LEU A 99 -17.94 9.24 19.29
C LEU A 99 -18.40 10.40 20.21
N GLY A 100 -18.35 11.64 19.72
CA GLY A 100 -18.80 12.82 20.44
C GLY A 100 -17.96 13.18 21.69
N ARG A 101 -16.75 12.59 21.81
CA ARG A 101 -15.80 12.78 22.92
C ARG A 101 -14.37 12.70 22.42
N GLY A 102 -13.59 13.77 22.57
CA GLY A 102 -12.21 13.82 22.10
C GLY A 102 -11.32 12.68 22.65
N GLY A 103 -11.47 12.32 23.94
CA GLY A 103 -10.71 11.21 24.53
C GLY A 103 -11.03 9.85 23.91
N ALA A 104 -12.28 9.56 23.57
CA ALA A 104 -12.66 8.32 22.89
C ALA A 104 -12.19 8.32 21.43
N ALA A 105 -12.24 9.47 20.74
CA ALA A 105 -11.71 9.63 19.40
C ALA A 105 -10.19 9.39 19.34
N THR A 106 -9.46 9.97 20.29
CA THR A 106 -8.02 9.74 20.44
C THR A 106 -7.72 8.27 20.71
N LEU A 107 -8.48 7.61 21.59
CA LEU A 107 -8.31 6.19 21.84
C LEU A 107 -8.56 5.35 20.59
N ALA A 108 -9.63 5.63 19.83
CA ALA A 108 -9.94 4.95 18.58
C ALA A 108 -8.79 5.10 17.55
N LEU A 109 -8.22 6.31 17.45
CA LEU A 109 -7.09 6.60 16.58
C LEU A 109 -5.87 5.77 16.97
N TYR A 110 -5.52 5.71 18.25
CA TYR A 110 -4.41 4.88 18.73
C TYR A 110 -4.69 3.39 18.56
N LEU A 111 -5.90 2.91 18.83
CA LEU A 111 -6.27 1.51 18.59
C LEU A 111 -6.10 1.14 17.12
N PHE A 112 -6.42 2.04 16.22
CA PHE A 112 -6.27 1.79 14.79
C PHE A 112 -4.80 1.81 14.34
N PHE A 113 -4.01 2.83 14.69
CA PHE A 113 -2.66 3.00 14.17
C PHE A 113 -1.56 2.28 14.98
N VAL A 114 -1.77 2.09 16.28
CA VAL A 114 -0.78 1.49 17.19
C VAL A 114 -1.26 0.14 17.71
N GLY A 115 -2.53 -0.20 17.50
CA GLY A 115 -3.11 -1.45 17.93
C GLY A 115 -2.49 -2.66 17.22
N GLY A 116 -2.63 -3.82 17.83
CA GLY A 116 -2.19 -5.10 17.28
C GLY A 116 -2.68 -6.27 18.11
N GLY A 117 -2.47 -7.47 17.58
CA GLY A 117 -2.84 -8.71 18.25
C GLY A 117 -1.82 -9.20 19.26
N PHE A 118 -1.78 -10.52 19.43
CA PHE A 118 -0.89 -11.19 20.38
C PHE A 118 0.40 -11.73 19.74
N GLY A 119 0.76 -11.27 18.54
CA GLY A 119 1.95 -11.74 17.85
C GLY A 119 3.26 -11.48 18.59
N PHE A 120 3.31 -10.48 19.50
CA PHE A 120 4.47 -10.27 20.38
C PHE A 120 4.83 -11.53 21.17
N ALA A 121 3.85 -12.36 21.54
CA ALA A 121 4.07 -13.53 22.37
C ALA A 121 5.04 -14.55 21.73
N TYR A 122 5.05 -14.66 20.41
CA TYR A 122 5.95 -15.58 19.69
C TYR A 122 7.43 -15.18 19.78
N PHE A 123 7.74 -13.93 20.06
CA PHE A 123 9.12 -13.46 20.24
C PHE A 123 9.65 -13.73 21.67
N PHE A 124 8.74 -13.97 22.62
CA PHE A 124 9.08 -14.27 24.02
C PHE A 124 8.92 -15.76 24.36
N ASP A 125 8.69 -16.60 23.35
CA ASP A 125 8.61 -18.05 23.55
C ASP A 125 10.01 -18.62 23.74
N LEU A 126 10.36 -18.87 24.99
CA LEU A 126 11.65 -19.42 25.39
C LEU A 126 11.78 -20.93 25.09
N SER A 127 10.71 -21.59 24.63
CA SER A 127 10.72 -23.02 24.27
C SER A 127 11.32 -23.28 22.90
N GLU A 128 11.35 -22.27 22.03
CA GLU A 128 12.02 -22.33 20.72
C GLU A 128 13.46 -21.77 20.83
N ALA A 129 14.44 -22.54 20.39
CA ALA A 129 15.82 -22.09 20.29
C ALA A 129 15.89 -20.89 19.34
N GLY A 130 15.98 -19.67 19.87
CA GLY A 130 16.00 -18.43 19.10
C GLY A 130 15.01 -17.35 19.52
N GLY A 131 14.20 -17.56 20.57
CA GLY A 131 13.35 -16.50 21.14
C GLY A 131 14.19 -15.37 21.73
N GLY A 132 14.61 -14.41 20.92
CA GLY A 132 15.49 -13.29 21.31
C GLY A 132 14.75 -12.13 21.96
N GLY A 133 13.45 -12.24 22.20
CA GLY A 133 12.65 -11.22 22.86
C GLY A 133 12.67 -9.88 22.13
N ILE A 134 12.80 -8.79 22.87
CA ILE A 134 12.82 -7.42 22.31
C ILE A 134 13.99 -7.22 21.33
N SER A 135 15.16 -7.80 21.59
CA SER A 135 16.32 -7.69 20.71
C SER A 135 16.00 -8.25 19.31
N GLN A 136 15.38 -9.44 19.25
CA GLN A 136 14.98 -10.04 17.98
C GLN A 136 13.96 -9.17 17.22
N ILE A 137 13.00 -8.56 17.93
CA ILE A 137 12.03 -7.65 17.32
C ILE A 137 12.74 -6.44 16.69
N LEU A 138 13.63 -5.80 17.45
CA LEU A 138 14.29 -4.58 17.03
C LEU A 138 15.33 -4.79 15.91
N SER A 139 15.95 -5.98 15.84
CA SER A 139 16.93 -6.33 14.79
C SER A 139 16.33 -7.05 13.58
N GLY A 140 15.10 -7.55 13.67
CA GLY A 140 14.43 -8.26 12.59
C GLY A 140 14.16 -7.35 11.39
N PHE A 141 14.39 -7.86 10.16
CA PHE A 141 14.13 -7.06 8.96
C PHE A 141 12.64 -7.03 8.62
N TYR A 142 12.02 -8.15 8.35
CA TYR A 142 10.62 -8.20 7.86
C TYR A 142 9.66 -8.84 8.87
N THR A 143 10.17 -9.65 9.77
CA THR A 143 9.39 -10.36 10.78
C THR A 143 9.18 -9.46 12.01
N THR A 144 7.94 -9.09 12.27
CA THR A 144 7.55 -8.20 13.37
C THR A 144 6.39 -8.80 14.17
N PRO A 145 6.07 -8.27 15.37
CA PRO A 145 4.91 -8.71 16.14
C PRO A 145 3.56 -8.57 15.43
N THR A 146 3.49 -7.78 14.35
CA THR A 146 2.29 -7.60 13.52
C THR A 146 2.38 -8.30 12.17
N ASN A 147 3.57 -8.81 11.79
CA ASN A 147 3.82 -9.52 10.55
C ASN A 147 4.74 -10.71 10.79
N TYR A 148 4.17 -11.88 11.06
CA TYR A 148 4.90 -13.14 11.28
C TYR A 148 4.14 -14.30 10.62
N THR A 149 4.22 -14.36 9.30
CA THR A 149 3.43 -15.29 8.47
C THR A 149 3.62 -16.75 8.81
N ASP A 150 4.83 -17.18 9.22
CA ASP A 150 5.10 -18.55 9.65
C ASP A 150 4.29 -18.96 10.89
N LYS A 151 3.96 -17.99 11.74
CA LYS A 151 3.10 -18.17 12.92
C LYS A 151 1.63 -17.79 12.64
N GLY A 152 1.27 -17.51 11.38
CA GLY A 152 -0.07 -17.10 10.98
C GLY A 152 -0.46 -15.70 11.52
N ILE A 153 0.51 -14.80 11.68
CA ILE A 153 0.28 -13.39 12.00
C ILE A 153 0.37 -12.58 10.72
N TYR A 154 -0.77 -12.05 10.29
CA TYR A 154 -0.97 -11.29 9.06
C TYR A 154 -1.57 -9.89 9.31
N TRP A 155 -1.74 -9.50 10.57
CA TRP A 155 -2.38 -8.24 10.96
C TRP A 155 -1.33 -7.14 11.06
N VAL A 156 -0.84 -6.72 9.90
CA VAL A 156 0.24 -5.74 9.77
C VAL A 156 -0.06 -4.41 10.45
N ASN A 157 0.96 -3.65 10.80
CA ASN A 157 0.76 -2.32 11.35
C ASN A 157 0.33 -1.34 10.25
N PRO A 158 -0.79 -0.59 10.42
CA PRO A 158 -1.26 0.35 9.39
C PRO A 158 -0.24 1.41 9.00
N ILE A 159 0.61 1.88 9.91
CA ILE A 159 1.63 2.88 9.60
C ILE A 159 2.80 2.24 8.86
N ALA A 160 3.41 1.21 9.48
CA ALA A 160 4.67 0.63 9.01
C ALA A 160 4.51 -0.12 7.68
N ASP A 161 3.42 -0.84 7.51
CA ASP A 161 3.27 -1.82 6.44
C ASP A 161 2.19 -1.44 5.39
N MET A 162 1.38 -0.41 5.66
CA MET A 162 0.36 0.05 4.70
C MET A 162 0.59 1.48 4.25
N LEU A 163 0.66 2.46 5.18
CA LEU A 163 0.74 3.87 4.80
C LEU A 163 2.12 4.29 4.32
N VAL A 164 3.19 3.69 4.87
CA VAL A 164 4.56 4.03 4.46
C VAL A 164 4.91 3.39 3.11
N PRO A 165 4.68 2.08 2.88
CA PRO A 165 5.05 1.43 1.63
C PRO A 165 4.03 1.61 0.50
N GLN A 166 2.74 1.64 0.79
CA GLN A 166 1.67 1.57 -0.21
C GLN A 166 1.09 2.95 -0.53
N ARG A 167 1.65 3.62 -1.52
CA ARG A 167 1.23 4.99 -1.90
C ARG A 167 -0.24 5.11 -2.26
N ALA A 168 -0.79 4.20 -3.05
CA ALA A 168 -2.20 4.22 -3.42
C ALA A 168 -3.12 4.10 -2.20
N THR A 169 -2.78 3.25 -1.23
CA THR A 169 -3.51 3.12 0.04
C THR A 169 -3.44 4.41 0.87
N LEU A 170 -2.25 5.01 0.96
CA LEU A 170 -2.03 6.27 1.68
C LEU A 170 -2.91 7.40 1.14
N PHE A 171 -2.86 7.66 -0.16
CA PHE A 171 -3.66 8.71 -0.80
C PHE A 171 -5.15 8.34 -0.80
N GLY A 172 -5.47 7.07 -0.97
CA GLY A 172 -6.83 6.57 -0.89
C GLY A 172 -7.47 6.81 0.48
N TRP A 173 -6.75 6.53 1.57
CA TRP A 173 -7.25 6.79 2.93
C TRP A 173 -7.27 8.27 3.27
N ALA A 174 -6.38 9.08 2.70
CA ALA A 174 -6.43 10.54 2.83
C ALA A 174 -7.74 11.15 2.29
N LEU A 175 -8.38 10.50 1.32
CA LEU A 175 -9.71 10.86 0.81
C LEU A 175 -10.83 10.08 1.48
N LEU A 176 -10.63 8.79 1.79
CA LEU A 176 -11.67 7.91 2.34
C LEU A 176 -12.13 8.36 3.73
N PHE A 177 -11.22 8.68 4.65
CA PHE A 177 -11.61 9.10 6.01
C PHE A 177 -12.43 10.40 6.01
N PRO A 178 -12.09 11.45 5.24
CA PRO A 178 -12.99 12.58 5.02
C PRO A 178 -14.34 12.19 4.40
N CYS A 179 -14.37 11.27 3.43
CA CYS A 179 -15.61 10.77 2.86
C CYS A 179 -16.49 10.06 3.92
N LEU A 180 -15.89 9.21 4.75
CA LEU A 180 -16.61 8.55 5.86
C LEU A 180 -17.12 9.56 6.91
N HIS A 181 -16.33 10.59 7.21
CA HIS A 181 -16.76 11.70 8.06
C HIS A 181 -17.98 12.44 7.48
N LEU A 182 -17.93 12.80 6.19
CA LEU A 182 -19.06 13.44 5.52
C LEU A 182 -20.27 12.51 5.44
N LEU A 183 -20.07 11.24 5.15
CA LEU A 183 -21.11 10.22 5.07
C LEU A 183 -21.82 10.06 6.42
N TYR A 184 -21.06 9.99 7.53
CA TYR A 184 -21.63 9.90 8.87
C TYR A 184 -22.49 11.14 9.18
N ARG A 185 -22.00 12.33 8.90
CA ARG A 185 -22.75 13.59 9.11
C ARG A 185 -23.99 13.68 8.23
N ALA A 186 -23.84 13.34 6.94
CA ALA A 186 -24.96 13.41 6.00
C ALA A 186 -26.07 12.42 6.31
N ALA A 187 -25.69 11.14 6.55
CA ALA A 187 -26.64 10.05 6.66
C ALA A 187 -27.16 9.80 8.09
N ILE A 188 -26.33 10.04 9.11
CA ILE A 188 -26.68 9.76 10.52
C ILE A 188 -27.08 11.03 11.26
N LEU A 189 -26.35 12.15 11.07
CA LEU A 189 -26.67 13.43 11.70
C LEU A 189 -27.64 14.32 10.87
N ASP A 190 -28.11 13.82 9.71
CA ASP A 190 -29.05 14.47 8.78
C ASP A 190 -28.57 15.82 8.21
N GLU A 191 -27.23 16.00 8.08
CA GLU A 191 -26.65 17.19 7.44
C GLU A 191 -26.69 17.07 5.91
N ARG A 192 -27.89 17.16 5.35
CA ARG A 192 -28.22 16.81 3.94
C ARG A 192 -27.37 17.48 2.87
N ARG A 193 -26.92 18.72 3.12
CA ARG A 193 -26.07 19.50 2.20
C ARG A 193 -24.72 18.81 1.90
N LEU A 194 -24.28 17.91 2.77
CA LEU A 194 -22.98 17.24 2.65
C LEU A 194 -22.99 16.09 1.62
N PHE A 195 -24.14 15.62 1.15
CA PHE A 195 -24.20 14.62 0.09
C PHE A 195 -23.59 15.10 -1.23
N LEU A 196 -23.63 16.38 -1.54
CA LEU A 196 -23.03 16.93 -2.77
C LEU A 196 -21.50 16.86 -2.74
N PRO A 197 -20.77 17.47 -1.77
CA PRO A 197 -19.31 17.33 -1.71
C PRO A 197 -18.86 15.89 -1.51
N LEU A 198 -19.63 15.08 -0.78
CA LEU A 198 -19.34 13.63 -0.67
C LEU A 198 -19.35 12.94 -2.04
N GLY A 199 -20.33 13.26 -2.92
CA GLY A 199 -20.41 12.70 -4.27
C GLY A 199 -19.18 13.03 -5.13
N VAL A 200 -18.70 14.28 -5.04
CA VAL A 200 -17.50 14.72 -5.77
C VAL A 200 -16.25 13.99 -5.26
N LEU A 201 -16.04 13.97 -3.94
CA LEU A 201 -14.88 13.29 -3.36
C LEU A 201 -14.91 11.78 -3.61
N ALA A 202 -16.06 11.14 -3.46
CA ALA A 202 -16.22 9.71 -3.74
C ALA A 202 -15.90 9.39 -5.20
N GLY A 203 -16.38 10.23 -6.14
CA GLY A 203 -16.14 10.05 -7.57
C GLY A 203 -14.68 10.23 -8.00
N SER A 204 -13.83 10.87 -7.20
CA SER A 204 -12.40 11.01 -7.47
C SER A 204 -11.56 9.81 -7.01
N LEU A 205 -12.12 8.88 -6.23
CA LEU A 205 -11.38 7.78 -5.61
C LEU A 205 -10.85 6.71 -6.58
N PRO A 206 -11.51 6.31 -7.69
CA PRO A 206 -11.11 5.11 -8.43
C PRO A 206 -9.65 5.10 -8.89
N LEU A 207 -9.14 6.17 -9.52
CA LEU A 207 -7.75 6.27 -9.96
C LEU A 207 -6.76 6.63 -8.84
N VAL A 208 -7.25 6.99 -7.65
CA VAL A 208 -6.43 7.15 -6.46
C VAL A 208 -6.30 5.81 -5.73
N HIS A 209 -7.45 5.14 -5.46
CA HIS A 209 -7.47 3.86 -4.76
C HIS A 209 -8.84 3.18 -4.90
N THR A 210 -8.95 2.25 -5.81
CA THR A 210 -10.21 1.54 -6.13
C THR A 210 -10.81 0.83 -4.91
N HIS A 211 -9.98 0.28 -4.01
CA HIS A 211 -10.47 -0.37 -2.77
C HIS A 211 -11.17 0.62 -1.83
N SER A 212 -10.67 1.87 -1.71
CA SER A 212 -11.35 2.91 -0.93
C SER A 212 -12.71 3.28 -1.52
N PHE A 213 -12.83 3.33 -2.85
CA PHE A 213 -14.11 3.53 -3.52
C PHE A 213 -15.10 2.41 -3.24
N LEU A 214 -14.66 1.15 -3.33
CA LEU A 214 -15.47 -0.03 -3.01
C LEU A 214 -15.91 -0.02 -1.53
N ALA A 215 -14.99 0.22 -0.60
CA ALA A 215 -15.29 0.28 0.84
C ALA A 215 -16.35 1.34 1.15
N LEU A 216 -16.19 2.55 0.60
CA LEU A 216 -17.15 3.64 0.74
C LEU A 216 -18.51 3.26 0.14
N GLY A 217 -18.53 2.60 -1.00
CA GLY A 217 -19.75 2.12 -1.66
C GLY A 217 -20.53 1.12 -0.80
N VAL A 218 -19.86 0.12 -0.22
CA VAL A 218 -20.48 -0.88 0.66
C VAL A 218 -21.05 -0.23 1.92
N ILE A 219 -20.30 0.64 2.58
CA ILE A 219 -20.78 1.35 3.79
C ILE A 219 -21.96 2.27 3.45
N SER A 220 -21.88 2.97 2.31
CA SER A 220 -22.98 3.85 1.84
C SER A 220 -24.25 3.06 1.54
N LEU A 221 -24.13 1.86 0.95
CA LEU A 221 -25.28 0.99 0.66
C LEU A 221 -26.01 0.56 1.93
N VAL A 222 -25.29 0.18 2.98
CA VAL A 222 -25.91 -0.18 4.27
C VAL A 222 -26.65 1.01 4.87
N LEU A 223 -26.05 2.20 4.83
CA LEU A 223 -26.70 3.41 5.35
C LEU A 223 -27.88 3.85 4.49
N LEU A 224 -27.84 3.68 3.16
CA LEU A 224 -28.97 3.89 2.27
C LEU A 224 -30.14 2.99 2.67
N ILE A 225 -29.90 1.68 2.80
CA ILE A 225 -30.93 0.69 3.18
C ILE A 225 -31.54 1.09 4.55
N ALA A 226 -30.69 1.40 5.54
CA ALA A 226 -31.16 1.82 6.86
C ALA A 226 -32.01 3.10 6.83
N ASN A 227 -31.66 4.07 5.99
CA ASN A 227 -32.44 5.30 5.81
C ASN A 227 -33.79 5.05 5.11
N CYS A 228 -33.81 4.19 4.09
CA CYS A 228 -35.04 3.79 3.40
C CYS A 228 -36.01 3.08 4.34
N LEU A 229 -35.51 2.13 5.15
CA LEU A 229 -36.33 1.39 6.13
C LEU A 229 -36.84 2.27 7.27
N SER A 230 -36.14 3.34 7.63
CA SER A 230 -36.57 4.29 8.67
C SER A 230 -37.51 5.39 8.18
N LEU A 231 -37.93 5.37 6.92
CA LEU A 231 -38.81 6.36 6.27
C LEU A 231 -38.32 7.82 6.38
N ARG A 232 -37.04 8.05 6.57
CA ARG A 232 -36.43 9.39 6.69
C ARG A 232 -36.38 10.19 5.38
N GLY A 233 -36.85 9.62 4.26
CA GLY A 233 -36.95 10.32 2.97
C GLY A 233 -35.61 10.63 2.30
N GLY A 234 -34.52 10.00 2.72
CA GLY A 234 -33.16 10.26 2.23
C GLY A 234 -32.83 9.71 0.85
N LEU A 235 -33.67 8.89 0.24
CA LEU A 235 -33.39 8.21 -1.03
C LEU A 235 -32.91 9.16 -2.13
N ARG A 236 -33.59 10.29 -2.34
CA ARG A 236 -33.21 11.27 -3.37
C ARG A 236 -31.79 11.81 -3.16
N LEU A 237 -31.38 12.05 -1.92
CA LEU A 237 -30.05 12.56 -1.59
C LEU A 237 -28.97 11.52 -1.82
N PHE A 238 -29.23 10.26 -1.43
CA PHE A 238 -28.34 9.14 -1.75
C PHE A 238 -28.24 8.90 -3.25
N LEU A 239 -29.35 9.05 -4.00
CA LEU A 239 -29.32 8.96 -5.46
C LEU A 239 -28.51 10.10 -6.08
N CYS A 240 -28.68 11.35 -5.63
CA CYS A 240 -27.86 12.46 -6.09
C CYS A 240 -26.37 12.22 -5.81
N TYR A 241 -26.03 11.82 -4.59
CA TYR A 241 -24.67 11.42 -4.21
C TYR A 241 -24.13 10.32 -5.14
N GLY A 242 -24.88 9.22 -5.29
CA GLY A 242 -24.49 8.08 -6.10
C GLY A 242 -24.32 8.43 -7.58
N LEU A 243 -25.21 9.26 -8.15
CA LEU A 243 -25.13 9.71 -9.54
C LEU A 243 -23.90 10.59 -9.78
N ILE A 244 -23.59 11.52 -8.88
CA ILE A 244 -22.40 12.36 -8.98
C ILE A 244 -21.14 11.48 -8.89
N ALA A 245 -21.09 10.61 -7.89
CA ALA A 245 -19.96 9.69 -7.71
C ALA A 245 -19.78 8.77 -8.94
N ALA A 246 -20.87 8.20 -9.46
CA ALA A 246 -20.84 7.34 -10.64
C ALA A 246 -20.42 8.10 -11.91
N ALA A 247 -20.94 9.31 -12.13
CA ALA A 247 -20.59 10.11 -13.30
C ALA A 247 -19.10 10.46 -13.35
N LEU A 248 -18.49 10.74 -12.19
CA LEU A 248 -17.06 11.03 -12.10
C LEU A 248 -16.20 9.76 -12.09
N ALA A 249 -16.68 8.67 -11.49
CA ALA A 249 -15.96 7.41 -11.40
C ALA A 249 -16.01 6.59 -12.70
N ALA A 250 -17.12 6.65 -13.46
CA ALA A 250 -17.32 5.81 -14.63
C ALA A 250 -16.21 5.94 -15.69
N PRO A 251 -15.79 7.15 -16.13
CA PRO A 251 -14.69 7.26 -17.09
C PRO A 251 -13.38 6.67 -16.56
N GLN A 252 -13.08 6.84 -15.28
CA GLN A 252 -11.88 6.31 -14.64
C GLN A 252 -11.90 4.77 -14.63
N LEU A 253 -13.02 4.18 -14.23
CA LEU A 253 -13.18 2.73 -14.18
C LEU A 253 -13.18 2.11 -15.58
N LEU A 254 -13.92 2.70 -16.53
CA LEU A 254 -14.05 2.17 -17.88
C LEU A 254 -12.73 2.25 -18.67
N CYS A 255 -12.01 3.36 -18.56
CA CYS A 255 -10.78 3.56 -19.33
C CYS A 255 -9.58 2.80 -18.75
N PHE A 256 -9.51 2.64 -17.43
CA PHE A 256 -8.32 2.11 -16.76
C PHE A 256 -8.56 0.78 -16.01
N THR A 257 -9.55 0.70 -15.14
CA THR A 257 -9.69 -0.43 -14.22
C THR A 257 -10.35 -1.67 -14.84
N PHE A 258 -11.40 -1.51 -15.66
CA PHE A 258 -12.15 -2.65 -16.15
C PHE A 258 -11.39 -3.53 -17.13
N LYS A 259 -10.49 -2.99 -17.92
CA LYS A 259 -9.64 -3.81 -18.81
C LYS A 259 -8.78 -4.79 -18.00
N GLN A 260 -8.26 -4.33 -16.87
CA GLN A 260 -7.47 -5.12 -15.95
C GLN A 260 -8.34 -6.15 -15.20
N ALA A 261 -9.47 -5.72 -14.64
CA ALA A 261 -10.37 -6.60 -13.90
C ALA A 261 -11.01 -7.71 -14.75
N ALA A 262 -11.10 -7.52 -16.05
CA ALA A 262 -11.64 -8.52 -16.99
C ALA A 262 -10.69 -9.70 -17.26
N SER A 263 -9.44 -9.66 -16.84
CA SER A 263 -8.45 -10.73 -17.05
C SER A 263 -8.67 -12.00 -16.21
N GLY A 264 -9.85 -12.20 -15.63
CA GLY A 264 -10.34 -13.48 -15.10
C GLY A 264 -9.83 -13.92 -13.71
N SER A 265 -8.77 -13.33 -13.19
CA SER A 265 -8.18 -13.71 -11.89
C SER A 265 -8.54 -12.76 -10.74
N PHE A 266 -9.20 -11.64 -11.03
CA PHE A 266 -9.43 -10.57 -10.06
C PHE A 266 -10.59 -10.83 -9.11
N LEU A 267 -11.68 -11.42 -9.56
CA LEU A 267 -12.86 -11.66 -8.72
C LEU A 267 -13.09 -13.15 -8.57
N ARG A 268 -12.93 -13.68 -7.37
CA ARG A 268 -13.19 -15.10 -7.09
C ARG A 268 -13.74 -15.30 -5.69
N LEU A 269 -14.53 -16.35 -5.54
CA LEU A 269 -14.98 -16.80 -4.23
C LEU A 269 -13.81 -17.48 -3.50
N HIS A 270 -13.60 -17.08 -2.27
CA HIS A 270 -12.57 -17.63 -1.39
C HIS A 270 -13.05 -17.48 0.05
N TRP A 271 -12.87 -18.50 0.88
CA TRP A 271 -13.24 -18.47 2.29
C TRP A 271 -12.00 -18.24 3.15
N ASN A 272 -12.19 -17.44 4.21
CA ASN A 272 -11.22 -17.31 5.29
C ASN A 272 -9.95 -16.50 4.96
N TRP A 273 -10.10 -15.47 4.13
CA TRP A 273 -9.05 -14.54 3.70
C TRP A 273 -7.70 -15.25 3.47
N VAL A 274 -6.63 -14.91 4.21
CA VAL A 274 -5.27 -15.52 4.12
C VAL A 274 -5.02 -16.62 5.16
N ASN A 275 -6.04 -16.98 5.94
CA ASN A 275 -5.87 -17.95 7.01
C ASN A 275 -5.95 -19.39 6.49
N ASP A 276 -4.81 -20.06 6.46
CA ASP A 276 -4.64 -21.45 6.03
C ASP A 276 -4.20 -22.39 7.17
N LYS A 277 -3.93 -21.85 8.38
CA LYS A 277 -3.29 -22.59 9.49
C LYS A 277 -4.17 -22.78 10.72
N ASP A 278 -5.08 -21.82 10.97
CA ASP A 278 -5.81 -21.72 12.23
C ASP A 278 -7.32 -21.90 12.05
N SER A 279 -8.02 -22.19 13.15
CA SER A 279 -9.46 -22.00 13.16
C SER A 279 -9.78 -20.51 12.97
N TRP A 280 -10.89 -20.19 12.29
CA TRP A 280 -11.28 -18.80 12.01
C TRP A 280 -11.28 -17.92 13.26
N LEU A 281 -11.85 -18.40 14.37
CA LEU A 281 -11.90 -17.66 15.63
C LEU A 281 -10.51 -17.37 16.18
N TRP A 282 -9.65 -18.40 16.23
CA TRP A 282 -8.30 -18.25 16.76
C TRP A 282 -7.43 -17.34 15.91
N PHE A 283 -7.59 -17.40 14.60
CA PHE A 283 -6.90 -16.48 13.69
C PHE A 283 -7.17 -15.02 14.08
N TYR A 284 -8.43 -14.63 14.24
CA TYR A 284 -8.76 -13.26 14.61
C TYR A 284 -8.39 -12.90 16.06
N VAL A 285 -8.49 -13.83 16.99
CA VAL A 285 -8.03 -13.61 18.37
C VAL A 285 -6.54 -13.29 18.41
N LYS A 286 -5.68 -14.05 17.73
CA LYS A 286 -4.25 -13.79 17.76
C LYS A 286 -3.82 -12.60 16.92
N ASN A 287 -4.53 -12.30 15.84
CA ASN A 287 -4.22 -11.23 14.92
C ASN A 287 -4.74 -9.85 15.36
N MET A 288 -5.93 -9.78 15.93
CA MET A 288 -6.54 -8.52 16.40
C MET A 288 -6.51 -8.36 17.92
N GLY A 289 -6.25 -9.44 18.66
CA GLY A 289 -6.12 -9.43 20.11
C GLY A 289 -7.39 -9.01 20.85
N LEU A 290 -7.22 -8.14 21.84
CA LEU A 290 -8.34 -7.66 22.66
C LEU A 290 -9.38 -6.88 21.87
N ILE A 291 -9.03 -6.23 20.77
CA ILE A 291 -10.01 -5.47 19.95
C ILE A 291 -11.08 -6.42 19.43
N PHE A 292 -10.69 -7.60 18.96
CA PHE A 292 -11.63 -8.62 18.50
C PHE A 292 -12.49 -9.17 19.66
N LEU A 293 -11.85 -9.49 20.78
CA LEU A 293 -12.54 -10.04 21.96
C LEU A 293 -13.53 -9.04 22.59
N LEU A 294 -13.23 -7.74 22.53
CA LEU A 294 -14.10 -6.69 23.06
C LEU A 294 -15.22 -6.28 22.09
N MET A 295 -15.15 -6.68 20.81
CA MET A 295 -16.14 -6.29 19.82
C MET A 295 -17.59 -6.76 20.15
N PRO A 296 -17.85 -8.02 20.58
CA PRO A 296 -19.20 -8.45 20.92
C PRO A 296 -19.82 -7.62 22.05
N PRO A 297 -19.20 -7.41 23.22
CA PRO A 297 -19.75 -6.55 24.26
C PRO A 297 -19.81 -5.08 23.83
N ALA A 298 -18.86 -4.60 23.02
CA ALA A 298 -18.91 -3.25 22.45
C ALA A 298 -20.17 -3.06 21.59
N LEU A 299 -20.46 -4.02 20.70
CA LEU A 299 -21.65 -3.99 19.84
C LEU A 299 -22.96 -4.03 20.66
N ALA A 300 -23.00 -4.86 21.69
CA ALA A 300 -24.17 -4.94 22.59
C ALA A 300 -24.44 -3.62 23.33
N CYS A 301 -23.39 -2.92 23.78
CA CYS A 301 -23.47 -1.68 24.54
C CYS A 301 -23.46 -0.41 23.67
N ALA A 302 -23.26 -0.54 22.34
CA ALA A 302 -23.15 0.59 21.44
C ALA A 302 -24.47 1.34 21.26
N ARG A 303 -24.39 2.65 20.96
CA ARG A 303 -25.52 3.45 20.52
C ARG A 303 -26.07 2.93 19.18
N ARG A 304 -27.34 3.23 18.88
CA ARG A 304 -27.97 2.79 17.62
C ARG A 304 -27.19 3.31 16.40
N GLU A 305 -26.76 4.56 16.43
CA GLU A 305 -25.99 5.22 15.38
C GLU A 305 -24.65 4.51 15.14
N SER A 306 -23.96 4.15 16.22
CA SER A 306 -22.70 3.40 16.16
C SER A 306 -22.88 2.02 15.57
N ARG A 307 -23.96 1.31 15.95
CA ARG A 307 -24.30 -0.01 15.37
C ARG A 307 -24.60 0.08 13.88
N LEU A 308 -25.36 1.10 13.46
CA LEU A 308 -25.70 1.31 12.04
C LEU A 308 -24.46 1.61 11.21
N PHE A 309 -23.58 2.47 11.71
CA PHE A 309 -22.35 2.82 10.99
C PHE A 309 -21.40 1.63 10.91
N PHE A 310 -21.23 0.92 12.03
CA PHE A 310 -20.43 -0.30 12.07
C PHE A 310 -21.00 -1.44 11.21
N ALA A 311 -22.31 -1.53 11.01
CA ALA A 311 -22.92 -2.55 10.15
C ALA A 311 -22.37 -2.51 8.71
N GLY A 312 -22.03 -1.31 8.21
CA GLY A 312 -21.32 -1.16 6.92
C GLY A 312 -19.92 -1.79 6.93
N GLY A 313 -19.16 -1.57 8.01
CA GLY A 313 -17.85 -2.22 8.20
C GLY A 313 -17.95 -3.73 8.38
N ALA A 314 -18.96 -4.20 9.13
CA ALA A 314 -19.19 -5.64 9.31
C ALA A 314 -19.54 -6.34 7.99
N LEU A 315 -20.36 -5.71 7.15
CA LEU A 315 -20.65 -6.22 5.80
C LEU A 315 -19.40 -6.24 4.93
N LEU A 316 -18.59 -5.18 4.98
CA LEU A 316 -17.32 -5.11 4.25
C LEU A 316 -16.37 -6.24 4.68
N TRP A 317 -16.23 -6.49 5.97
CA TRP A 317 -15.44 -7.60 6.49
C TRP A 317 -15.95 -8.95 5.99
N LEU A 318 -17.27 -9.20 6.09
CA LEU A 318 -17.89 -10.43 5.60
C LEU A 318 -17.65 -10.64 4.10
N ILE A 319 -17.75 -9.58 3.30
CA ILE A 319 -17.44 -9.64 1.87
C ILE A 319 -15.98 -10.07 1.65
N CYS A 320 -15.04 -9.50 2.40
CA CYS A 320 -13.62 -9.86 2.29
C CYS A 320 -13.28 -11.27 2.75
N GLU A 321 -14.11 -11.88 3.61
CA GLU A 321 -14.01 -13.29 3.99
C GLU A 321 -14.48 -14.24 2.89
N LEU A 322 -15.33 -13.77 1.97
CA LEU A 322 -15.99 -14.59 0.97
C LEU A 322 -15.52 -14.33 -0.45
N VAL A 323 -14.93 -13.17 -0.70
CA VAL A 323 -14.58 -12.70 -2.04
C VAL A 323 -13.19 -12.08 -2.04
N VAL A 324 -12.38 -12.49 -2.99
CA VAL A 324 -11.08 -11.87 -3.29
C VAL A 324 -11.23 -10.97 -4.51
N PHE A 325 -10.68 -9.76 -4.42
CA PHE A 325 -10.80 -8.72 -5.43
C PHE A 325 -9.55 -8.53 -6.30
N GLN A 326 -8.48 -9.26 -6.00
CA GLN A 326 -7.21 -9.22 -6.72
C GLN A 326 -6.56 -10.60 -6.77
N PRO A 327 -5.60 -10.85 -7.67
CA PRO A 327 -4.88 -12.13 -7.71
C PRO A 327 -4.21 -12.48 -6.37
N ASN A 328 -3.69 -11.50 -5.65
CA ASN A 328 -3.11 -11.67 -4.33
C ASN A 328 -4.20 -11.68 -3.24
N LEU A 329 -4.36 -12.80 -2.54
CA LEU A 329 -5.30 -12.95 -1.43
C LEU A 329 -5.11 -11.89 -0.33
N TYR A 330 -3.85 -11.56 -0.06
CA TYR A 330 -3.49 -10.63 0.99
C TYR A 330 -4.02 -9.22 0.75
N ASP A 331 -4.23 -8.81 -0.49
CA ASP A 331 -4.65 -7.45 -0.87
C ASP A 331 -6.05 -7.05 -0.38
N ASN A 332 -6.87 -8.01 0.03
CA ASN A 332 -8.11 -7.72 0.76
C ASN A 332 -7.86 -6.97 2.08
N ASN A 333 -6.61 -6.96 2.60
CA ASN A 333 -6.24 -6.17 3.77
C ASN A 333 -6.64 -4.70 3.63
N LYS A 334 -6.52 -4.14 2.42
CA LYS A 334 -6.87 -2.74 2.10
C LYS A 334 -8.34 -2.41 2.41
N LEU A 335 -9.23 -3.41 2.29
CA LEU A 335 -10.66 -3.33 2.63
C LEU A 335 -10.91 -3.69 4.10
N ILE A 336 -10.30 -4.78 4.58
CA ILE A 336 -10.45 -5.29 5.94
C ILE A 336 -10.01 -4.22 6.97
N PHE A 337 -8.95 -3.47 6.69
CA PHE A 337 -8.49 -2.41 7.59
C PHE A 337 -9.43 -1.20 7.65
N VAL A 338 -10.26 -0.96 6.64
CA VAL A 338 -11.36 0.01 6.75
C VAL A 338 -12.41 -0.48 7.75
N SER A 339 -12.78 -1.76 7.68
CA SER A 339 -13.65 -2.37 8.68
C SER A 339 -13.03 -2.34 10.08
N TYR A 340 -11.73 -2.62 10.18
CA TYR A 340 -10.97 -2.57 11.44
C TYR A 340 -10.96 -1.17 12.05
N ALA A 341 -10.84 -0.10 11.26
CA ALA A 341 -10.98 1.26 11.76
C ALA A 341 -12.33 1.49 12.44
N LEU A 342 -13.42 0.98 11.84
CA LEU A 342 -14.75 1.07 12.45
C LEU A 342 -14.89 0.18 13.69
N MET A 343 -14.22 -0.98 13.75
CA MET A 343 -14.14 -1.80 14.97
C MET A 343 -13.41 -1.07 16.09
N CYS A 344 -12.31 -0.39 15.79
CA CYS A 344 -11.57 0.44 16.75
C CYS A 344 -12.45 1.57 17.34
N GLY A 345 -13.24 2.24 16.48
CA GLY A 345 -14.20 3.23 16.95
C GLY A 345 -15.25 2.67 17.91
N LEU A 346 -15.83 1.51 17.57
CA LEU A 346 -16.82 0.84 18.40
C LEU A 346 -16.21 0.37 19.74
N THR A 347 -15.03 -0.20 19.70
CA THR A 347 -14.29 -0.67 20.88
C THR A 347 -13.90 0.52 21.78
N ALA A 348 -13.47 1.64 21.22
CA ALA A 348 -13.15 2.85 21.97
C ALA A 348 -14.38 3.44 22.67
N GLU A 349 -15.56 3.43 22.02
CA GLU A 349 -16.83 3.82 22.66
C GLU A 349 -17.11 2.94 23.89
N PHE A 350 -16.96 1.64 23.77
CA PHE A 350 -17.15 0.69 24.86
C PHE A 350 -16.14 0.90 25.99
N MET A 351 -14.85 0.97 25.65
CA MET A 351 -13.80 1.17 26.66
C MET A 351 -13.97 2.48 27.43
N ALA A 352 -14.42 3.56 26.78
CA ALA A 352 -14.72 4.83 27.43
C ALA A 352 -15.90 4.70 28.42
N LYS A 353 -16.94 3.94 28.06
CA LYS A 353 -18.07 3.64 28.98
C LYS A 353 -17.61 2.81 30.16
N VAL A 354 -16.84 1.76 29.93
CA VAL A 354 -16.28 0.89 31.00
C VAL A 354 -15.39 1.71 31.93
N TRP A 355 -14.53 2.56 31.39
CA TRP A 355 -13.67 3.44 32.18
C TRP A 355 -14.49 4.34 33.13
N THR A 356 -15.54 4.98 32.62
CA THR A 356 -16.42 5.82 33.43
C THR A 356 -17.09 5.01 34.55
N ALA A 357 -17.66 3.84 34.21
CA ALA A 357 -18.31 2.97 35.17
C ALA A 357 -17.35 2.45 36.26
N LEU A 358 -16.12 2.08 35.89
CA LEU A 358 -15.11 1.63 36.85
C LEU A 358 -14.69 2.75 37.80
N ARG A 359 -14.52 3.99 37.30
CA ARG A 359 -14.11 5.13 38.14
C ARG A 359 -15.19 5.58 39.13
N GLU A 360 -16.46 5.44 38.76
CA GLU A 360 -17.60 5.80 39.60
C GLU A 360 -18.05 4.64 40.51
N GLY A 361 -17.61 3.41 40.25
CA GLY A 361 -18.02 2.21 40.96
C GLY A 361 -17.06 1.77 42.08
N ALA A 362 -17.35 0.58 42.64
CA ALA A 362 -16.57 -0.05 43.70
C ALA A 362 -15.11 -0.34 43.29
N LEU A 363 -14.84 -0.51 42.00
CA LEU A 363 -13.51 -0.80 41.44
C LEU A 363 -12.67 0.44 41.11
N ARG A 364 -13.05 1.64 41.61
CA ARG A 364 -12.37 2.90 41.28
C ARG A 364 -10.85 2.90 41.52
N ARG A 365 -10.39 2.16 42.54
CA ARG A 365 -8.95 2.07 42.85
C ARG A 365 -8.21 1.12 41.89
N ALA A 366 -8.89 0.11 41.37
CA ALA A 366 -8.32 -0.84 40.40
C ALA A 366 -8.42 -0.32 38.95
N ALA A 367 -9.28 0.64 38.69
CA ALA A 367 -9.55 1.16 37.34
C ALA A 367 -8.28 1.56 36.56
N PRO A 368 -7.31 2.32 37.15
CA PRO A 368 -6.09 2.68 36.42
C PRO A 368 -5.23 1.46 36.05
N VAL A 369 -5.14 0.45 36.93
CA VAL A 369 -4.36 -0.77 36.69
C VAL A 369 -5.00 -1.59 35.58
N LEU A 370 -6.33 -1.78 35.65
CA LEU A 370 -7.08 -2.48 34.61
C LEU A 370 -6.97 -1.78 33.26
N ALA A 371 -7.05 -0.45 33.22
CA ALA A 371 -6.88 0.32 32.01
C ALA A 371 -5.46 0.18 31.46
N ALA A 372 -4.43 0.31 32.29
CA ALA A 372 -3.03 0.13 31.88
C ALA A 372 -2.80 -1.26 31.29
N PHE A 373 -3.26 -2.33 31.95
CA PHE A 373 -3.15 -3.68 31.42
C PHE A 373 -3.85 -3.85 30.08
N THR A 374 -5.09 -3.37 29.96
CA THR A 374 -5.88 -3.46 28.72
C THR A 374 -5.21 -2.69 27.57
N LEU A 375 -4.73 -1.47 27.84
CA LEU A 375 -4.04 -0.67 26.82
C LEU A 375 -2.71 -1.28 26.40
N THR A 376 -1.93 -1.82 27.36
CA THR A 376 -0.69 -2.56 27.05
C THR A 376 -0.97 -3.75 26.15
N ALA A 377 -1.99 -4.55 26.47
CA ALA A 377 -2.35 -5.71 25.65
C ALA A 377 -2.85 -5.31 24.24
N CYS A 378 -3.51 -4.14 24.09
CA CYS A 378 -3.91 -3.63 22.78
C CYS A 378 -2.75 -3.07 21.97
N PHE A 379 -1.75 -2.46 22.61
CA PHE A 379 -0.73 -1.67 21.92
C PHE A 379 0.63 -2.35 21.81
N LEU A 380 0.88 -3.45 22.53
CA LEU A 380 2.23 -4.01 22.65
C LEU A 380 2.79 -4.47 21.29
N SER A 381 2.04 -5.25 20.51
CA SER A 381 2.50 -5.70 19.20
C SER A 381 2.74 -4.53 18.22
N GLY A 382 1.75 -3.67 18.04
CA GLY A 382 1.88 -2.53 17.13
C GLY A 382 2.91 -1.52 17.60
N GLY A 383 2.98 -1.24 18.91
CA GLY A 383 3.99 -0.35 19.48
C GLY A 383 5.42 -0.87 19.31
N LEU A 384 5.66 -2.16 19.51
CA LEU A 384 6.96 -2.79 19.27
C LEU A 384 7.34 -2.77 17.78
N THR A 385 6.37 -2.99 16.88
CA THR A 385 6.60 -2.87 15.43
C THR A 385 7.00 -1.44 15.05
N LEU A 386 6.30 -0.42 15.57
CA LEU A 386 6.66 0.98 15.31
C LEU A 386 8.00 1.37 15.94
N ALA A 387 8.31 0.85 17.14
CA ALA A 387 9.60 1.05 17.78
C ALA A 387 10.74 0.47 16.92
N ARG A 388 10.53 -0.73 16.35
CA ARG A 388 11.46 -1.35 15.40
C ARG A 388 11.69 -0.47 14.18
N GLU A 389 10.63 0.05 13.55
CA GLU A 389 10.73 0.95 12.39
C GLU A 389 11.48 2.23 12.73
N TYR A 390 11.29 2.75 13.93
CA TYR A 390 12.02 3.95 14.39
C TYR A 390 13.50 3.65 14.60
N VAL A 391 13.84 2.53 15.27
CA VAL A 391 15.21 2.16 15.60
C VAL A 391 16.00 1.70 14.37
N SER A 392 15.33 1.09 13.36
CA SER A 392 15.98 0.60 12.14
C SER A 392 16.52 1.73 11.25
N GLY A 393 16.06 2.97 11.43
CA GLY A 393 16.57 4.13 10.70
C GLY A 393 17.55 4.97 11.53
N ASP A 394 18.60 5.51 10.90
CA ASP A 394 19.50 6.48 11.56
C ASP A 394 18.87 7.87 11.61
N HIS A 395 17.85 8.01 12.43
CA HIS A 395 17.12 9.28 12.56
C HIS A 395 17.89 10.38 13.28
N LEU A 396 18.94 10.01 14.01
CA LEU A 396 19.66 10.95 14.89
C LEU A 396 21.15 11.09 14.54
N GLY A 397 21.63 10.44 13.49
CA GLY A 397 23.06 10.42 13.15
C GLY A 397 23.92 9.69 14.20
N LEU A 398 23.32 8.81 14.98
CA LEU A 398 23.97 8.09 16.08
C LEU A 398 24.52 6.72 15.65
N GLY A 399 24.67 6.47 14.34
CA GLY A 399 25.06 5.17 13.82
C GLY A 399 23.88 4.21 13.89
N GLY A 400 22.84 4.51 13.13
CA GLY A 400 21.64 3.68 13.08
C GLY A 400 21.89 2.37 12.35
N TRP A 401 20.94 1.51 12.44
CA TRP A 401 20.91 0.16 11.86
C TRP A 401 20.65 0.20 10.33
N VAL A 402 20.97 1.33 9.67
CA VAL A 402 20.77 1.56 8.23
C VAL A 402 21.52 0.55 7.37
N GLU A 403 22.61 -0.03 7.88
CA GLU A 403 23.26 -1.17 7.21
C GLU A 403 22.33 -2.37 7.03
N SER A 404 21.23 -2.43 7.77
CA SER A 404 20.15 -3.43 7.60
C SER A 404 19.02 -2.97 6.67
N GLY A 405 19.09 -1.78 6.07
CA GLY A 405 18.17 -1.34 5.03
C GLY A 405 18.33 -2.19 3.76
N TYR A 406 17.22 -2.44 3.07
CA TYR A 406 17.26 -3.16 1.80
C TYR A 406 17.88 -2.25 0.72
N GLN A 407 19.02 -2.66 0.17
CA GLN A 407 19.63 -1.97 -0.96
C GLN A 407 18.78 -2.18 -2.21
N VAL A 408 18.20 -1.10 -2.72
CA VAL A 408 17.35 -1.13 -3.92
C VAL A 408 18.12 -0.83 -5.19
N VAL A 409 19.19 -0.04 -5.09
CA VAL A 409 20.06 0.35 -6.21
C VAL A 409 21.50 0.41 -5.72
N SER A 410 22.43 -0.27 -6.40
CA SER A 410 23.85 -0.15 -6.11
C SER A 410 24.42 1.20 -6.59
N ALA A 411 25.60 1.57 -6.08
CA ALA A 411 26.30 2.79 -6.52
C ALA A 411 26.60 2.77 -8.04
N GLN A 412 26.93 1.61 -8.60
CA GLN A 412 27.15 1.45 -10.04
C GLN A 412 25.84 1.64 -10.84
N GLN A 413 24.75 1.02 -10.42
CA GLN A 413 23.44 1.18 -11.05
C GLN A 413 22.94 2.62 -10.98
N ARG A 414 23.26 3.33 -9.90
CA ARG A 414 22.92 4.74 -9.78
C ARG A 414 23.70 5.60 -10.78
N ARG A 415 25.01 5.38 -10.92
CA ARG A 415 25.82 6.09 -11.94
C ARG A 415 25.35 5.75 -13.37
N LEU A 416 25.00 4.48 -13.63
CA LEU A 416 24.35 4.11 -14.91
C LEU A 416 23.07 4.90 -15.15
N ALA A 417 22.19 5.02 -14.14
CA ALA A 417 20.95 5.78 -14.27
C ALA A 417 21.18 7.28 -14.51
N GLU A 418 22.22 7.85 -13.91
CA GLU A 418 22.66 9.22 -14.17
C GLU A 418 23.13 9.37 -15.64
N TYR A 419 24.00 8.45 -16.11
CA TYR A 419 24.43 8.42 -17.52
C TYR A 419 23.25 8.30 -18.49
N VAL A 420 22.35 7.34 -18.26
CA VAL A 420 21.16 7.12 -19.10
C VAL A 420 20.29 8.37 -19.14
N SER A 421 20.10 9.04 -18.00
CA SER A 421 19.28 10.26 -17.95
C SER A 421 19.83 11.40 -18.79
N GLU A 422 21.16 11.49 -18.90
CA GLU A 422 21.86 12.59 -19.60
C GLU A 422 22.12 12.30 -21.10
N ASN A 423 22.23 11.02 -21.48
CA ASN A 423 22.77 10.62 -22.77
C ASN A 423 21.80 9.81 -23.66
N THR A 424 20.56 9.58 -23.21
CA THR A 424 19.57 8.82 -23.99
C THR A 424 18.26 9.59 -24.16
N GLU A 425 17.50 9.26 -25.19
CA GLU A 425 16.20 9.90 -25.46
C GLU A 425 15.18 9.59 -24.34
N PRO A 426 14.25 10.52 -24.05
CA PRO A 426 13.23 10.34 -23.02
C PRO A 426 12.33 9.10 -23.18
N ASP A 427 12.08 8.70 -24.42
CA ASP A 427 11.23 7.56 -24.82
C ASP A 427 12.01 6.28 -25.12
N ALA A 428 13.32 6.28 -24.90
CA ALA A 428 14.18 5.13 -25.14
C ALA A 428 13.72 3.87 -24.35
N VAL A 429 13.80 2.71 -25.03
CA VAL A 429 13.43 1.41 -24.48
C VAL A 429 14.68 0.55 -24.25
N PHE A 430 14.76 -0.01 -23.08
CA PHE A 430 15.91 -0.80 -22.64
C PHE A 430 15.56 -2.28 -22.50
N ALA A 431 16.35 -3.17 -23.10
CA ALA A 431 16.39 -4.57 -22.74
C ALA A 431 17.19 -4.72 -21.44
N THR A 432 16.55 -5.31 -20.43
CA THR A 432 17.14 -5.56 -19.10
C THR A 432 16.58 -6.85 -18.50
N ALA A 433 17.20 -7.37 -17.46
CA ALA A 433 16.59 -8.42 -16.65
C ALA A 433 15.28 -7.92 -15.97
N THR A 434 14.39 -8.87 -15.69
CA THR A 434 13.08 -8.61 -15.04
C THR A 434 13.21 -8.53 -13.51
N ASN A 435 14.30 -7.94 -13.01
CA ASN A 435 14.53 -7.79 -11.59
C ASN A 435 13.56 -6.77 -10.94
N HIS A 436 13.23 -7.01 -9.67
CA HIS A 436 12.20 -6.28 -8.95
C HIS A 436 12.48 -4.77 -8.85
N ASN A 437 13.72 -4.39 -8.53
CA ASN A 437 14.17 -3.00 -8.44
C ASN A 437 15.08 -2.65 -9.62
N ASN A 438 14.50 -2.35 -10.77
CA ASN A 438 15.25 -1.96 -11.96
C ASN A 438 15.60 -0.47 -11.91
N ALA A 439 16.90 -0.15 -11.88
CA ALA A 439 17.40 1.21 -11.71
C ALA A 439 17.03 2.13 -12.89
N ILE A 440 17.01 1.62 -14.11
CA ILE A 440 16.63 2.40 -15.31
C ILE A 440 15.16 2.81 -15.20
N ALA A 441 14.25 1.85 -15.05
CA ALA A 441 12.82 2.15 -14.94
C ALA A 441 12.50 3.05 -13.73
N MET A 442 13.18 2.81 -12.59
CA MET A 442 12.90 3.50 -11.34
C MET A 442 13.40 4.94 -11.31
N LEU A 443 14.59 5.21 -11.87
CA LEU A 443 15.29 6.49 -11.66
C LEU A 443 15.29 7.40 -12.88
N THR A 444 15.13 6.86 -14.10
CA THR A 444 15.37 7.63 -15.32
C THR A 444 14.11 8.04 -16.05
N GLY A 445 12.97 7.40 -15.75
CA GLY A 445 11.72 7.61 -16.48
C GLY A 445 11.68 7.00 -17.88
N ARG A 446 12.73 6.23 -18.28
CA ARG A 446 12.75 5.45 -19.52
C ARG A 446 11.98 4.16 -19.35
N SER A 447 11.67 3.53 -20.46
CA SER A 447 10.93 2.27 -20.48
C SER A 447 11.88 1.07 -20.55
N ILE A 448 11.46 -0.04 -19.95
CA ILE A 448 12.12 -1.34 -20.10
C ILE A 448 11.18 -2.33 -20.80
N VAL A 449 11.71 -3.23 -21.62
CA VAL A 449 10.91 -4.18 -22.41
C VAL A 449 9.92 -4.96 -21.53
N CYS A 450 10.40 -5.41 -20.37
CA CYS A 450 9.59 -6.17 -19.41
C CYS A 450 10.09 -5.94 -17.98
N GLY A 451 9.22 -5.45 -17.11
CA GLY A 451 9.48 -5.32 -15.68
C GLY A 451 9.28 -6.63 -14.92
N ALA A 452 9.42 -6.56 -13.60
CA ALA A 452 9.25 -7.73 -12.74
C ALA A 452 7.84 -8.32 -12.87
N GLY A 453 7.79 -9.63 -13.08
CA GLY A 453 6.55 -10.38 -13.24
C GLY A 453 5.60 -10.24 -12.06
N THR A 454 6.09 -9.97 -10.85
CA THR A 454 5.27 -9.69 -9.67
C THR A 454 4.35 -8.49 -9.86
N PHE A 455 4.85 -7.36 -10.38
CA PHE A 455 4.00 -6.21 -10.67
C PHE A 455 3.00 -6.51 -11.80
N LEU A 456 3.50 -7.06 -12.90
CA LEU A 456 2.71 -7.27 -14.10
C LEU A 456 1.61 -8.31 -13.89
N TYR A 457 1.91 -9.40 -13.19
CA TYR A 457 0.92 -10.43 -12.80
C TYR A 457 -0.19 -9.85 -11.91
N TYR A 458 0.17 -9.11 -10.86
CA TYR A 458 -0.83 -8.54 -9.96
C TYR A 458 -1.63 -7.41 -10.61
N HIS A 459 -1.14 -6.84 -11.69
CA HIS A 459 -1.88 -5.89 -12.51
C HIS A 459 -2.66 -6.55 -13.66
N GLY A 460 -2.67 -7.88 -13.75
CA GLY A 460 -3.42 -8.64 -14.75
C GLY A 460 -2.89 -8.47 -16.17
N LEU A 461 -1.60 -8.20 -16.32
CA LEU A 461 -0.95 -8.00 -17.61
C LEU A 461 -0.27 -9.28 -18.08
N ASP A 462 -0.38 -9.57 -19.36
CA ASP A 462 0.34 -10.67 -20.01
C ASP A 462 1.76 -10.20 -20.36
N TYR A 463 2.73 -10.65 -19.57
CA TYR A 463 4.14 -10.27 -19.70
C TYR A 463 5.03 -11.43 -20.15
N GLN A 464 4.54 -12.67 -20.05
CA GLN A 464 5.32 -13.88 -20.33
C GLN A 464 5.91 -13.91 -21.75
N PRO A 465 5.22 -13.46 -22.81
CA PRO A 465 5.82 -13.41 -24.14
C PRO A 465 7.06 -12.51 -24.21
N ARG A 466 7.04 -11.36 -23.52
CA ARG A 466 8.19 -10.44 -23.50
C ARG A 466 9.35 -10.96 -22.65
N GLU A 467 9.05 -11.62 -21.53
CA GLU A 467 10.08 -12.28 -20.71
C GLU A 467 10.77 -13.40 -21.50
N ALA A 468 10.00 -14.20 -22.25
CA ALA A 468 10.54 -15.23 -23.15
C ALA A 468 11.37 -14.62 -24.29
N ALA A 469 10.95 -13.52 -24.87
CA ALA A 469 11.68 -12.79 -25.90
C ALA A 469 13.02 -12.25 -25.39
N LEU A 470 13.04 -11.65 -24.20
CA LEU A 470 14.29 -11.19 -23.57
C LEU A 470 15.28 -12.32 -23.38
N LYS A 471 14.82 -13.50 -22.95
CA LYS A 471 15.69 -14.68 -22.86
C LYS A 471 16.35 -15.00 -24.20
N LEU A 472 15.61 -15.01 -25.30
CA LEU A 472 16.16 -15.26 -26.64
C LEU A 472 17.13 -14.17 -27.09
N VAL A 473 16.82 -12.91 -26.82
CA VAL A 473 17.71 -11.76 -27.10
C VAL A 473 19.07 -11.91 -26.42
N TYR A 474 19.09 -12.37 -25.17
CA TYR A 474 20.34 -12.52 -24.43
C TYR A 474 21.10 -13.82 -24.71
N GLU A 475 20.38 -14.92 -24.95
CA GLU A 475 21.01 -16.26 -25.14
C GLU A 475 21.34 -16.58 -26.60
N GLN A 476 20.63 -15.98 -27.57
CA GLN A 476 20.76 -16.27 -29.01
C GLN A 476 20.65 -14.96 -29.83
N PRO A 477 21.49 -13.93 -29.54
CA PRO A 477 21.33 -12.60 -30.14
C PRO A 477 21.49 -12.62 -31.67
N ALA A 478 22.37 -13.43 -32.21
CA ALA A 478 22.58 -13.54 -33.66
C ALA A 478 21.31 -13.93 -34.44
N GLU A 479 20.35 -14.58 -33.81
CA GLU A 479 19.11 -15.03 -34.44
C GLU A 479 17.93 -14.10 -34.10
N TRP A 480 17.87 -13.56 -32.89
CA TRP A 480 16.66 -12.94 -32.34
C TRP A 480 16.76 -11.46 -32.01
N LEU A 481 17.97 -10.89 -31.89
CA LEU A 481 18.13 -9.49 -31.46
C LEU A 481 17.44 -8.51 -32.38
N ASP A 482 17.72 -8.57 -33.70
CA ASP A 482 17.14 -7.63 -34.67
C ASP A 482 15.62 -7.73 -34.73
N PHE A 483 15.08 -8.96 -34.67
CA PHE A 483 13.66 -9.20 -34.69
C PHE A 483 12.95 -8.55 -33.49
N TYR A 484 13.42 -8.83 -32.26
CA TYR A 484 12.79 -8.29 -31.06
C TYR A 484 13.14 -6.82 -30.80
N ALA A 485 14.29 -6.35 -31.27
CA ALA A 485 14.61 -4.93 -31.27
C ALA A 485 13.59 -4.13 -32.08
N GLN A 486 13.23 -4.61 -33.25
CA GLN A 486 12.20 -4.00 -34.08
C GLN A 486 10.79 -4.15 -33.49
N GLU A 487 10.43 -5.34 -32.98
CA GLU A 487 9.10 -5.65 -32.42
C GLU A 487 8.78 -4.81 -31.18
N TYR A 488 9.78 -4.62 -30.29
CA TYR A 488 9.60 -3.91 -29.00
C TYR A 488 10.24 -2.52 -28.98
N GLY A 489 10.86 -2.08 -30.06
CA GLY A 489 11.52 -0.79 -30.15
C GLY A 489 12.71 -0.67 -29.21
N ILE A 490 13.56 -1.71 -29.10
CA ILE A 490 14.70 -1.71 -28.18
C ILE A 490 15.80 -0.81 -28.73
N ASP A 491 16.17 0.20 -27.97
CA ASP A 491 17.26 1.14 -28.33
C ASP A 491 18.58 0.75 -27.66
N TYR A 492 18.52 0.18 -26.46
CA TYR A 492 19.70 -0.15 -25.65
C TYR A 492 19.53 -1.52 -24.98
N LEU A 493 20.68 -2.19 -24.78
CA LEU A 493 20.76 -3.47 -24.07
C LEU A 493 21.73 -3.35 -22.90
N LEU A 494 21.26 -3.70 -21.70
CA LEU A 494 22.07 -3.72 -20.48
C LEU A 494 22.59 -5.12 -20.21
N VAL A 495 23.87 -5.24 -19.86
CA VAL A 495 24.46 -6.47 -19.31
C VAL A 495 25.04 -6.17 -17.93
N SER A 496 24.53 -6.84 -16.91
CA SER A 496 24.96 -6.73 -15.52
C SER A 496 24.92 -8.09 -14.83
N SER A 497 25.19 -8.11 -13.52
CA SER A 497 25.02 -9.32 -12.71
C SER A 497 23.57 -9.85 -12.71
N HIS A 498 22.57 -9.00 -12.96
CA HIS A 498 21.16 -9.43 -13.04
C HIS A 498 20.88 -10.22 -14.31
N GLU A 499 21.35 -9.75 -15.46
CA GLU A 499 21.19 -10.43 -16.75
C GLU A 499 21.97 -11.76 -16.75
N ARG A 500 23.23 -11.74 -16.29
CA ARG A 500 24.06 -12.96 -16.14
C ARG A 500 23.48 -13.97 -15.15
N GLY A 501 22.80 -13.50 -14.13
CA GLY A 501 22.10 -14.35 -13.15
C GLY A 501 20.78 -14.93 -13.66
N SER A 502 20.19 -14.30 -14.68
CA SER A 502 18.90 -14.71 -15.24
C SER A 502 19.05 -15.61 -16.46
N TRP A 503 20.07 -15.37 -17.31
CA TRP A 503 20.23 -16.01 -18.61
C TRP A 503 21.69 -16.33 -18.94
N ALA A 504 21.91 -17.22 -19.91
CA ALA A 504 23.24 -17.50 -20.50
C ALA A 504 23.55 -16.39 -21.53
N VAL A 505 24.07 -15.26 -21.06
CA VAL A 505 24.31 -14.07 -21.88
C VAL A 505 25.45 -14.29 -22.87
N ASP A 506 25.22 -14.08 -24.16
CA ASP A 506 26.26 -14.11 -25.21
C ASP A 506 26.98 -12.75 -25.28
N GLU A 507 27.90 -12.53 -24.33
CA GLU A 507 28.66 -11.27 -24.24
C GLU A 507 29.67 -11.13 -25.38
N GLU A 508 30.14 -12.24 -25.97
CA GLU A 508 31.07 -12.19 -27.11
C GLU A 508 30.39 -11.56 -28.34
N TYR A 509 29.15 -11.94 -28.59
CA TYR A 509 28.35 -11.34 -29.65
C TYR A 509 28.13 -9.85 -29.41
N PHE A 510 27.69 -9.46 -28.23
CA PHE A 510 27.43 -8.05 -27.94
C PHE A 510 28.68 -7.18 -28.05
N ALA A 511 29.82 -7.67 -27.58
CA ALA A 511 31.08 -6.94 -27.67
C ALA A 511 31.63 -6.85 -29.12
N ALA A 512 31.26 -7.78 -29.99
CA ALA A 512 31.71 -7.81 -31.39
C ALA A 512 30.80 -6.97 -32.30
N GLU A 513 29.48 -6.97 -32.06
CA GLU A 513 28.48 -6.45 -33.00
C GLU A 513 27.82 -5.15 -32.55
N LEU A 514 27.92 -4.76 -31.28
CA LEU A 514 27.25 -3.59 -30.74
C LEU A 514 28.22 -2.56 -30.17
N ASP A 515 27.85 -1.28 -30.23
CA ASP A 515 28.62 -0.20 -29.62
C ASP A 515 28.38 -0.14 -28.10
N CYS A 516 29.45 -0.39 -27.31
CA CYS A 516 29.41 -0.21 -25.86
C CYS A 516 29.49 1.28 -25.53
N VAL A 517 28.36 1.88 -25.15
CA VAL A 517 28.24 3.31 -24.86
C VAL A 517 28.53 3.68 -23.42
N TYR A 518 28.45 2.72 -22.50
CA TYR A 518 28.79 2.90 -21.08
C TYR A 518 29.29 1.60 -20.47
N SER A 519 30.32 1.70 -19.61
CA SER A 519 30.86 0.57 -18.85
C SER A 519 31.33 1.03 -17.47
N ASP A 520 30.97 0.31 -16.42
CA ASP A 520 31.41 0.54 -15.04
C ASP A 520 31.43 -0.79 -14.27
N GLY A 521 32.61 -1.32 -14.04
CA GLY A 521 32.82 -2.59 -13.37
C GLY A 521 32.22 -3.76 -14.16
N ASP A 522 31.14 -4.36 -13.63
CA ASP A 522 30.42 -5.48 -14.26
C ASP A 522 29.22 -5.02 -15.11
N LEU A 523 28.98 -3.71 -15.18
CA LEU A 523 27.92 -3.14 -16.03
C LEU A 523 28.44 -2.77 -17.40
N ALA A 524 27.71 -3.14 -18.45
CA ALA A 524 27.92 -2.68 -19.81
C ALA A 524 26.59 -2.34 -20.46
N LEU A 525 26.51 -1.16 -21.08
CA LEU A 525 25.34 -0.71 -21.84
C LEU A 525 25.73 -0.63 -23.30
N TYR A 526 25.01 -1.34 -24.14
CA TYR A 526 25.18 -1.37 -25.58
C TYR A 526 24.07 -0.59 -26.28
N SER A 527 24.42 0.13 -27.36
CA SER A 527 23.47 0.78 -28.23
C SER A 527 23.12 -0.12 -29.42
N LEU A 528 21.84 -0.13 -29.79
CA LEU A 528 21.33 -0.77 -31.00
C LEU A 528 21.08 0.24 -32.14
N LYS A 529 21.40 1.54 -31.89
CA LYS A 529 21.25 2.65 -32.87
C LYS A 529 22.49 2.86 -33.69
#